data_36e476133a327357b863af2e921a8d92
#
_entry.id   36e476133a327357b863af2e921a8d92
#
_cell.length_a   1.000
_cell.length_b   1.000
_cell.length_c   1.000
_cell.angle_alpha   90.00
_cell.angle_beta   90.00
_cell.angle_gamma   90.00
#
_symmetry.space_group_name_H-M   'P 1'
#
loop_
_entity.id
_entity.type
_entity.pdbx_description
1 polymer ?
#
loop_
_entity_poly.entity_id
_entity_poly.type
_entity_poly.pdbx_seq_one_letter_code
_entity_poly.pdbx_strand_id
1 'polypeptide(L)'
;MQRIKVSERSFEGQPIYIGIDYHKKSWKVAILGKEYEHKTMSREPDADQLVAYLKSNFPGAAYKAVYEAGFSGFRSQRRLKELGVDCMVIHAADVPTSEKDRQQKTDKADSRKLAKMLRSGEFEGVHIPDEELEADRALLRQRYRLSKDLSRYKNRVKSLL
;
A
#
# COMPACT_ATOMS: atom_id res chain seq x y z
N MET A 1 36.34 13.98 -16.55
CA MET A 1 35.28 13.16 -15.93
C MET A 1 33.94 13.63 -16.48
N GLN A 2 33.43 12.97 -17.52
CA GLN A 2 32.13 13.34 -18.12
C GLN A 2 31.00 12.88 -17.17
N ARG A 3 30.20 13.82 -16.70
CA ARG A 3 28.93 13.53 -16.03
C ARG A 3 27.99 12.93 -17.08
N ILE A 4 27.78 11.63 -17.05
CA ILE A 4 26.75 10.96 -17.85
C ILE A 4 25.41 11.56 -17.41
N LYS A 5 24.76 12.30 -18.31
CA LYS A 5 23.41 12.83 -18.10
C LYS A 5 22.47 11.65 -17.90
N VAL A 6 21.78 11.63 -16.76
CA VAL A 6 20.78 10.59 -16.38
C VAL A 6 19.56 10.59 -17.32
N SER A 7 19.52 11.45 -18.32
CA SER A 7 18.40 11.71 -19.22
C SER A 7 18.21 10.72 -20.38
N GLU A 8 19.01 9.66 -20.49
CA GLU A 8 18.92 8.73 -21.63
C GLU A 8 18.53 7.29 -21.28
N ARG A 9 18.12 7.03 -20.03
CA ARG A 9 17.61 5.70 -19.69
C ARG A 9 16.11 5.66 -19.97
N SER A 10 15.75 5.12 -21.13
CA SER A 10 14.37 4.73 -21.39
C SER A 10 14.04 3.48 -20.58
N PHE A 11 12.94 3.55 -19.81
CA PHE A 11 12.36 2.41 -19.11
C PHE A 11 11.10 1.90 -19.82
N GLU A 12 10.95 2.20 -21.09
CA GLU A 12 9.77 1.90 -21.89
C GLU A 12 9.36 0.44 -21.74
N GLY A 13 8.14 0.21 -21.24
CA GLY A 13 7.58 -1.12 -21.02
C GLY A 13 8.25 -1.95 -19.91
N GLN A 14 9.31 -1.46 -19.27
CA GLN A 14 9.98 -2.20 -18.19
C GLN A 14 9.12 -2.14 -16.91
N PRO A 15 8.89 -3.27 -16.23
CA PRO A 15 8.13 -3.27 -14.99
C PRO A 15 8.95 -2.64 -13.84
N ILE A 16 8.33 -1.71 -13.13
CA ILE A 16 8.83 -1.14 -11.88
C ILE A 16 7.85 -1.54 -10.78
N TYR A 17 8.36 -2.19 -9.74
CA TYR A 17 7.59 -2.73 -8.63
C TYR A 17 7.73 -1.84 -7.42
N ILE A 18 6.60 -1.41 -6.86
CA ILE A 18 6.54 -0.44 -5.78
C ILE A 18 5.80 -1.07 -4.60
N GLY A 19 6.49 -1.28 -3.49
CA GLY A 19 5.90 -1.67 -2.22
C GLY A 19 5.70 -0.43 -1.34
N ILE A 20 4.49 -0.23 -0.84
CA ILE A 20 4.14 0.91 -0.01
C ILE A 20 3.72 0.41 1.37
N ASP A 21 4.50 0.71 2.39
CA ASP A 21 4.06 0.61 3.77
C ASP A 21 3.35 1.92 4.15
N TYR A 22 2.06 1.79 4.40
CA TYR A 22 1.11 2.90 4.42
C TYR A 22 0.85 3.42 5.83
N HIS A 23 1.40 4.58 6.17
CA HIS A 23 1.14 5.28 7.42
C HIS A 23 0.43 6.62 7.20
N LYS A 24 -0.32 7.10 8.22
CA LYS A 24 -1.06 8.38 8.15
C LYS A 24 -0.17 9.58 7.85
N LYS A 25 1.05 9.60 8.40
CA LYS A 25 1.96 10.75 8.32
C LYS A 25 3.01 10.62 7.23
N SER A 26 3.31 9.41 6.80
CA SER A 26 4.34 9.16 5.80
C SER A 26 4.17 7.79 5.18
N TRP A 27 4.55 7.64 3.93
CA TRP A 27 4.69 6.35 3.28
C TRP A 27 6.16 5.93 3.25
N LYS A 28 6.42 4.66 3.55
CA LYS A 28 7.70 4.03 3.22
C LYS A 28 7.52 3.33 1.89
N VAL A 29 8.29 3.76 0.91
CA VAL A 29 8.18 3.30 -0.48
C VAL A 29 9.46 2.61 -0.87
N ALA A 30 9.38 1.34 -1.24
CA ALA A 30 10.46 0.59 -1.84
C ALA A 30 10.22 0.44 -3.35
N ILE A 31 11.21 0.72 -4.15
CA ILE A 31 11.16 0.69 -5.61
C ILE A 31 12.18 -0.32 -6.12
N LEU A 32 11.70 -1.31 -6.86
CA LEU A 32 12.51 -2.35 -7.48
C LEU A 32 12.28 -2.40 -8.98
N GLY A 33 13.36 -2.61 -9.74
CA GLY A 33 13.27 -3.07 -11.13
C GLY A 33 13.19 -4.59 -11.20
N LYS A 34 13.24 -5.12 -12.42
CA LYS A 34 13.18 -6.57 -12.67
C LYS A 34 14.27 -7.34 -11.92
N GLU A 35 15.50 -6.85 -11.92
CA GLU A 35 16.69 -7.54 -11.38
C GLU A 35 17.44 -6.73 -10.33
N TYR A 36 17.02 -5.50 -10.03
CA TYR A 36 17.72 -4.60 -9.12
C TYR A 36 16.78 -3.94 -8.13
N GLU A 37 17.33 -3.51 -7.02
CA GLU A 37 16.69 -2.67 -6.03
C GLU A 37 17.15 -1.23 -6.23
N HIS A 38 16.21 -0.34 -6.55
CA HIS A 38 16.56 1.04 -6.82
C HIS A 38 16.73 1.83 -5.53
N LYS A 39 15.65 1.95 -4.74
CA LYS A 39 15.67 2.80 -3.56
C LYS A 39 14.50 2.48 -2.61
N THR A 40 14.79 2.63 -1.32
CA THR A 40 13.74 2.71 -0.29
C THR A 40 13.78 4.10 0.33
N MET A 41 12.63 4.78 0.41
CA MET A 41 12.54 6.16 0.88
C MET A 41 11.25 6.39 1.68
N SER A 42 11.26 7.44 2.52
CA SER A 42 10.06 7.99 3.13
C SER A 42 9.54 9.12 2.26
N ARG A 43 8.23 9.19 2.13
CA ARG A 43 7.53 10.25 1.40
C ARG A 43 6.27 10.69 2.13
N GLU A 44 5.78 11.86 1.79
CA GLU A 44 4.44 12.27 2.18
C GLU A 44 3.39 11.31 1.59
N PRO A 45 2.25 11.09 2.29
CA PRO A 45 1.20 10.18 1.86
C PRO A 45 0.36 10.79 0.72
N ASP A 46 1.02 11.00 -0.42
CA ASP A 46 0.46 11.65 -1.59
C ASP A 46 0.77 10.84 -2.86
N ALA A 47 -0.29 10.34 -3.50
CA ALA A 47 -0.19 9.51 -4.70
C ALA A 47 0.31 10.32 -5.92
N ASP A 48 -0.11 11.58 -6.04
CA ASP A 48 0.28 12.46 -7.14
C ASP A 48 1.78 12.74 -7.11
N GLN A 49 2.32 13.07 -5.93
CA GLN A 49 3.75 13.28 -5.74
C GLN A 49 4.58 11.99 -5.96
N LEU A 50 4.05 10.84 -5.52
CA LEU A 50 4.72 9.57 -5.78
C LEU A 50 4.79 9.29 -7.28
N VAL A 51 3.68 9.44 -8.00
CA VAL A 51 3.65 9.18 -9.45
C VAL A 51 4.49 10.19 -10.24
N ALA A 52 4.50 11.46 -9.85
CA ALA A 52 5.40 12.46 -10.43
C ALA A 52 6.87 12.04 -10.30
N TYR A 53 7.26 11.55 -9.13
CA TYR A 53 8.60 11.02 -8.91
C TYR A 53 8.90 9.79 -9.78
N LEU A 54 7.94 8.84 -9.89
CA LEU A 54 8.11 7.65 -10.72
C LEU A 54 8.29 8.01 -12.19
N LYS A 55 7.44 8.89 -12.72
CA LYS A 55 7.53 9.35 -14.12
C LYS A 55 8.81 10.10 -14.43
N SER A 56 9.33 10.87 -13.47
CA SER A 56 10.60 11.59 -13.63
C SER A 56 11.83 10.69 -13.62
N ASN A 57 11.82 9.61 -12.81
CA ASN A 57 12.99 8.73 -12.64
C ASN A 57 12.94 7.48 -13.51
N PHE A 58 11.75 7.06 -13.94
CA PHE A 58 11.51 5.84 -14.73
C PHE A 58 10.54 6.14 -15.89
N PRO A 59 10.89 7.05 -16.81
CA PRO A 59 9.98 7.45 -17.88
C PRO A 59 9.63 6.25 -18.78
N GLY A 60 8.33 6.10 -19.10
CA GLY A 60 7.81 5.03 -19.93
C GLY A 60 7.68 3.66 -19.26
N ALA A 61 8.03 3.52 -17.99
CA ALA A 61 7.93 2.25 -17.27
C ALA A 61 6.47 1.81 -17.03
N ALA A 62 6.27 0.50 -16.90
CA ALA A 62 5.03 -0.09 -16.41
C ALA A 62 5.05 -0.13 -14.88
N TYR A 63 4.35 0.80 -14.24
CA TYR A 63 4.33 0.91 -12.77
C TYR A 63 3.36 -0.08 -12.15
N LYS A 64 3.85 -0.92 -11.24
CA LYS A 64 3.06 -1.85 -10.44
C LYS A 64 3.27 -1.56 -8.97
N ALA A 65 2.20 -1.31 -8.23
CA ALA A 65 2.28 -0.98 -6.81
C ALA A 65 1.48 -1.95 -5.96
N VAL A 66 1.88 -2.11 -4.69
CA VAL A 66 1.15 -2.88 -3.70
C VAL A 66 1.24 -2.22 -2.34
N TYR A 67 0.13 -2.26 -1.59
CA TYR A 67 0.11 -1.92 -0.17
C TYR A 67 -0.88 -2.80 0.59
N GLU A 68 -0.71 -2.87 1.93
CA GLU A 68 -1.60 -3.63 2.79
C GLU A 68 -2.91 -2.88 3.06
N ALA A 69 -4.04 -3.61 3.02
CA ALA A 69 -5.34 -3.09 3.42
C ALA A 69 -5.29 -2.59 4.88
N GLY A 70 -5.72 -1.37 5.09
CA GLY A 70 -5.66 -0.74 6.40
C GLY A 70 -6.68 0.39 6.57
N PHE A 71 -6.35 1.33 7.44
CA PHE A 71 -7.21 2.47 7.77
C PHE A 71 -7.48 3.43 6.60
N SER A 72 -6.66 3.39 5.56
CA SER A 72 -6.75 4.28 4.40
C SER A 72 -7.87 3.93 3.43
N GLY A 73 -8.50 2.75 3.58
CA GLY A 73 -9.44 2.25 2.59
C GLY A 73 -8.80 2.07 1.22
N PHE A 74 -9.57 2.29 0.17
CA PHE A 74 -9.13 2.08 -1.22
C PHE A 74 -8.89 3.39 -2.00
N ARG A 75 -9.00 4.55 -1.35
CA ARG A 75 -8.85 5.85 -2.00
C ARG A 75 -7.51 6.00 -2.73
N SER A 76 -6.42 5.61 -2.08
CA SER A 76 -5.09 5.71 -2.68
C SER A 76 -4.88 4.75 -3.84
N GLN A 77 -5.49 3.55 -3.78
CA GLN A 77 -5.47 2.61 -4.89
C GLN A 77 -6.18 3.18 -6.12
N ARG A 78 -7.39 3.73 -5.94
CA ARG A 78 -8.14 4.38 -7.01
C ARG A 78 -7.33 5.53 -7.63
N ARG A 79 -6.74 6.39 -6.78
CA ARG A 79 -5.93 7.52 -7.25
C ARG A 79 -4.69 7.09 -8.01
N LEU A 80 -3.95 6.08 -7.51
CA LEU A 80 -2.80 5.51 -8.20
C LEU A 80 -3.19 4.92 -9.56
N LYS A 81 -4.33 4.22 -9.62
CA LYS A 81 -4.86 3.65 -10.86
C LYS A 81 -5.24 4.73 -11.89
N GLU A 82 -5.91 5.82 -11.47
CA GLU A 82 -6.19 6.98 -12.30
C GLU A 82 -4.92 7.61 -12.88
N LEU A 83 -3.84 7.62 -12.13
CA LEU A 83 -2.54 8.18 -12.54
C LEU A 83 -1.71 7.21 -13.40
N GLY A 84 -2.23 6.01 -13.71
CA GLY A 84 -1.59 5.02 -14.58
C GLY A 84 -0.69 4.02 -13.86
N VAL A 85 -0.87 3.84 -12.55
CA VAL A 85 -0.16 2.81 -11.77
C VAL A 85 -1.11 1.63 -11.55
N ASP A 86 -0.69 0.44 -11.97
CA ASP A 86 -1.39 -0.82 -11.63
C ASP A 86 -1.19 -1.11 -10.15
N CYS A 87 -2.17 -0.73 -9.33
CA CYS A 87 -2.06 -0.79 -7.87
C CYS A 87 -2.94 -1.88 -7.29
N MET A 88 -2.32 -2.82 -6.60
CA MET A 88 -2.94 -3.91 -5.87
C MET A 88 -3.03 -3.58 -4.38
N VAL A 89 -4.12 -3.99 -3.74
CA VAL A 89 -4.27 -3.98 -2.28
C VAL A 89 -4.30 -5.43 -1.81
N ILE A 90 -3.57 -5.75 -0.77
CA ILE A 90 -3.49 -7.11 -0.23
C ILE A 90 -3.93 -7.13 1.23
N HIS A 91 -4.32 -8.30 1.72
CA HIS A 91 -4.63 -8.47 3.13
C HIS A 91 -3.34 -8.72 3.93
N ALA A 92 -3.19 -8.10 5.10
CA ALA A 92 -1.99 -8.27 5.93
C ALA A 92 -1.73 -9.73 6.36
N ALA A 93 -2.78 -10.55 6.43
CA ALA A 93 -2.66 -11.97 6.75
C ALA A 93 -2.03 -12.80 5.61
N ASP A 94 -2.08 -12.31 4.38
CA ASP A 94 -1.55 -13.01 3.20
C ASP A 94 -0.03 -12.74 3.02
N VAL A 95 0.53 -11.84 3.84
CA VAL A 95 1.97 -11.56 3.86
C VAL A 95 2.68 -12.57 4.75
N PRO A 96 3.47 -13.52 4.20
CA PRO A 96 4.21 -14.48 5.01
C PRO A 96 5.12 -13.75 6.00
N THR A 97 4.97 -14.02 7.28
CA THR A 97 5.78 -13.36 8.32
C THR A 97 6.61 -14.40 9.02
N SER A 98 7.94 -14.34 8.87
CA SER A 98 8.87 -15.18 9.63
C SER A 98 8.99 -14.68 11.08
N GLU A 99 9.42 -15.56 12.00
CA GLU A 99 9.70 -15.15 13.40
C GLU A 99 10.79 -14.07 13.48
N LYS A 100 11.77 -14.10 12.59
CA LYS A 100 12.81 -13.06 12.47
C LYS A 100 12.22 -11.71 12.06
N ASP A 101 11.24 -11.69 11.15
CA ASP A 101 10.56 -10.47 10.72
C ASP A 101 9.74 -9.85 11.87
N ARG A 102 9.19 -10.67 12.77
CA ARG A 102 8.48 -10.19 13.97
C ARG A 102 9.38 -9.49 14.96
N GLN A 103 10.63 -9.95 15.10
CA GLN A 103 11.61 -9.39 16.04
C GLN A 103 12.33 -8.16 15.49
N GLN A 104 12.43 -8.01 14.15
CA GLN A 104 13.13 -6.90 13.47
C GLN A 104 12.19 -6.10 12.57
N LYS A 105 10.93 -5.96 12.99
CA LYS A 105 9.94 -5.21 12.21
C LYS A 105 10.36 -3.75 12.06
N THR A 106 10.70 -3.36 10.82
CA THR A 106 10.95 -1.98 10.44
C THR A 106 10.14 -1.66 9.19
N ASP A 107 9.52 -0.49 9.15
CA ASP A 107 8.71 -0.01 8.02
C ASP A 107 9.45 -0.11 6.67
N LYS A 108 10.78 0.00 6.69
CA LYS A 108 11.62 -0.18 5.48
C LYS A 108 11.69 -1.63 5.01
N ALA A 109 11.74 -2.57 5.95
CA ALA A 109 11.75 -4.00 5.64
C ALA A 109 10.39 -4.41 5.07
N ASP A 110 9.30 -3.89 5.62
CA ASP A 110 7.94 -4.19 5.19
C ASP A 110 7.68 -3.71 3.75
N SER A 111 8.02 -2.48 3.41
CA SER A 111 7.86 -1.97 2.04
C SER A 111 8.71 -2.73 1.01
N ARG A 112 9.94 -3.12 1.36
CA ARG A 112 10.80 -3.94 0.48
C ARG A 112 10.25 -5.35 0.27
N LYS A 113 9.73 -5.95 1.33
CA LYS A 113 9.10 -7.27 1.28
C LYS A 113 7.92 -7.25 0.34
N LEU A 114 7.02 -6.28 0.49
CA LEU A 114 5.88 -6.09 -0.40
C LEU A 114 6.30 -5.96 -1.88
N ALA A 115 7.30 -5.12 -2.16
CA ALA A 115 7.81 -4.95 -3.52
C ALA A 115 8.43 -6.22 -4.11
N LYS A 116 9.16 -7.02 -3.29
CA LYS A 116 9.73 -8.31 -3.72
C LYS A 116 8.65 -9.33 -4.04
N MET A 117 7.64 -9.44 -3.18
CA MET A 117 6.53 -10.37 -3.37
C MET A 117 5.66 -9.97 -4.57
N LEU A 118 5.46 -8.66 -4.82
CA LEU A 118 4.81 -8.19 -6.04
C LEU A 118 5.60 -8.58 -7.29
N ARG A 119 6.93 -8.51 -7.22
CA ARG A 119 7.82 -8.90 -8.33
C ARG A 119 7.80 -10.39 -8.59
N SER A 120 7.72 -11.22 -7.55
CA SER A 120 7.61 -12.69 -7.70
C SER A 120 6.22 -13.17 -8.09
N GLY A 121 5.19 -12.31 -8.01
CA GLY A 121 3.82 -12.69 -8.37
C GLY A 121 3.13 -13.53 -7.29
N GLU A 122 3.56 -13.46 -6.05
CA GLU A 122 3.08 -14.29 -4.92
C GLU A 122 1.77 -13.79 -4.29
N PHE A 123 1.18 -12.72 -4.81
CA PHE A 123 -0.04 -12.13 -4.24
C PHE A 123 -1.27 -12.32 -5.10
N GLU A 124 -2.39 -12.54 -4.42
CA GLU A 124 -3.70 -12.21 -4.94
C GLU A 124 -4.20 -10.91 -4.27
N GLY A 125 -4.64 -9.96 -5.09
CA GLY A 125 -5.20 -8.70 -4.61
C GLY A 125 -6.58 -8.92 -3.99
N VAL A 126 -6.90 -8.16 -2.95
CA VAL A 126 -8.27 -8.12 -2.43
C VAL A 126 -9.20 -7.48 -3.47
N HIS A 127 -10.44 -7.96 -3.50
CA HIS A 127 -11.48 -7.28 -4.29
C HIS A 127 -11.69 -5.86 -3.78
N ILE A 128 -11.59 -4.89 -4.69
CA ILE A 128 -11.80 -3.47 -4.39
C ILE A 128 -13.26 -3.14 -4.71
N PRO A 129 -14.09 -2.87 -3.69
CA PRO A 129 -15.47 -2.50 -3.90
C PRO A 129 -15.57 -1.15 -4.61
N ASP A 130 -16.68 -0.90 -5.31
CA ASP A 130 -17.02 0.45 -5.71
C ASP A 130 -17.30 1.35 -4.48
N GLU A 131 -17.46 2.65 -4.72
CA GLU A 131 -17.65 3.61 -3.62
C GLU A 131 -18.97 3.43 -2.89
N GLU A 132 -20.02 3.02 -3.58
CA GLU A 132 -21.34 2.76 -3.01
C GLU A 132 -21.28 1.57 -2.05
N LEU A 133 -20.73 0.44 -2.50
CA LEU A 133 -20.55 -0.74 -1.67
C LEU A 133 -19.59 -0.48 -0.48
N GLU A 134 -18.58 0.37 -0.68
CA GLU A 134 -17.67 0.76 0.42
C GLU A 134 -18.42 1.57 1.47
N ALA A 135 -19.29 2.51 1.07
CA ALA A 135 -20.12 3.31 1.95
C ALA A 135 -21.13 2.42 2.72
N ASP A 136 -21.79 1.49 2.04
CA ASP A 136 -22.72 0.54 2.67
C ASP A 136 -22.01 -0.34 3.71
N ARG A 137 -20.84 -0.86 3.38
CA ARG A 137 -20.01 -1.62 4.33
C ARG A 137 -19.59 -0.78 5.54
N ALA A 138 -19.26 0.48 5.34
CA ALA A 138 -18.91 1.39 6.44
C ALA A 138 -20.12 1.63 7.36
N LEU A 139 -21.31 1.85 6.80
CA LEU A 139 -22.56 2.02 7.55
C LEU A 139 -22.90 0.77 8.39
N LEU A 140 -22.83 -0.41 7.79
CA LEU A 140 -23.08 -1.68 8.49
C LEU A 140 -22.09 -1.93 9.62
N ARG A 141 -20.80 -1.63 9.40
CA ARG A 141 -19.77 -1.72 10.45
C ARG A 141 -20.05 -0.75 11.60
N GLN A 142 -20.49 0.46 11.29
CA GLN A 142 -20.84 1.45 12.32
C GLN A 142 -22.05 1.00 13.13
N ARG A 143 -23.11 0.52 12.48
CA ARG A 143 -24.28 -0.07 13.16
C ARG A 143 -23.88 -1.19 14.11
N TYR A 144 -23.02 -2.11 13.64
CA TYR A 144 -22.53 -3.22 14.47
C TYR A 144 -21.75 -2.74 15.70
N ARG A 145 -20.89 -1.74 15.55
CA ARG A 145 -20.14 -1.12 16.67
C ARG A 145 -21.09 -0.52 17.69
N LEU A 146 -22.05 0.28 17.25
CA LEU A 146 -23.06 0.90 18.14
C LEU A 146 -23.89 -0.15 18.88
N SER A 147 -24.29 -1.24 18.22
CA SER A 147 -24.99 -2.35 18.89
C SER A 147 -24.13 -3.00 19.97
N LYS A 148 -22.85 -3.20 19.73
CA LYS A 148 -21.92 -3.73 20.75
C LYS A 148 -21.74 -2.76 21.92
N ASP A 149 -21.61 -1.47 21.64
CA ASP A 149 -21.46 -0.46 22.67
C ASP A 149 -22.72 -0.37 23.54
N LEU A 150 -23.89 -0.41 22.92
CA LEU A 150 -25.14 -0.48 23.65
C LEU A 150 -25.21 -1.69 24.59
N SER A 151 -24.79 -2.86 24.11
CA SER A 151 -24.74 -4.07 24.93
C SER A 151 -23.76 -3.94 26.11
N ARG A 152 -22.62 -3.31 25.91
CA ARG A 152 -21.62 -3.02 26.95
C ARG A 152 -22.21 -2.07 28.01
N TYR A 153 -22.89 -1.01 27.59
CA TYR A 153 -23.52 -0.06 28.51
C TYR A 153 -24.64 -0.74 29.34
N LYS A 154 -25.51 -1.55 28.70
CA LYS A 154 -26.52 -2.31 29.41
C LYS A 154 -25.90 -3.24 30.45
N ASN A 155 -24.82 -3.94 30.13
CA ASN A 155 -24.14 -4.82 31.09
C ASN A 155 -23.52 -4.04 32.26
N ARG A 156 -22.93 -2.87 31.99
CA ARG A 156 -22.42 -2.00 33.07
C ARG A 156 -23.54 -1.54 34.04
N VAL A 157 -24.67 -1.12 33.51
CA VAL A 157 -25.82 -0.73 34.36
C VAL A 157 -26.29 -1.91 35.20
N LYS A 158 -26.43 -3.10 34.59
CA LYS A 158 -26.81 -4.33 35.31
C LYS A 158 -25.82 -4.73 36.41
N SER A 159 -24.57 -4.42 36.28
CA SER A 159 -23.53 -4.75 37.28
C SER A 159 -23.52 -3.76 38.47
N LEU A 160 -24.27 -2.65 38.40
CA LEU A 160 -24.43 -1.67 39.47
C LEU A 160 -25.71 -1.87 40.30
N LEU A 161 -26.57 -2.75 39.82
CA LEU A 161 -27.82 -3.15 40.50
C LEU A 161 -27.63 -4.47 41.23
#